data_161e23feecd4d83c38c97cc20fc4cb39
#
_entry.id   161e23feecd4d83c38c97cc20fc4cb39
#
_cell.length_a   1.000
_cell.length_b   1.000
_cell.length_c   1.000
_cell.angle_alpha   90.00
_cell.angle_beta   90.00
_cell.angle_gamma   90.00
#
_symmetry.space_group_name_H-M   'P 1'
#
loop_
_entity.id
_entity.type
_entity.pdbx_description
1 polymer ?
#
loop_
_entity_poly.entity_id
_entity_poly.type
_entity_poly.pdbx_seq_one_letter_code
_entity_poly.pdbx_strand_id
1 'polypeptide(L)'
;SSAASDVYKRQDSDTVNYVSNYDETQLEPSVLPAEYPNILVNGAGGIAVGMATNIPPHNPNEVIDACIALMKNPELSEEELFQIVTGPDFPTGALIMGRKGITDAFKTGRGSIIMRAKASVITYGNDREAIIVDEIPYQVNKALLLERIGELVRDKTIEGISDIRDESDRNGMRIVI
;
A
#
# COMPACT_ATOMS: atom_id res chain seq x y z
N SER A 1 -7.11 4.84 24.76
CA SER A 1 -7.96 6.03 24.98
C SER A 1 -7.42 7.31 24.33
N SER A 2 -6.10 7.43 24.05
CA SER A 2 -5.53 8.63 23.43
C SER A 2 -5.84 8.74 21.91
N ALA A 3 -5.90 7.63 21.20
CA ALA A 3 -6.19 7.62 19.76
C ALA A 3 -7.63 8.09 19.46
N ALA A 4 -8.61 7.70 20.26
CA ALA A 4 -9.99 8.14 20.09
C ALA A 4 -10.15 9.65 20.36
N SER A 5 -9.46 10.21 21.37
CA SER A 5 -9.52 11.64 21.65
C SER A 5 -8.83 12.49 20.59
N ASP A 6 -7.83 11.94 19.89
CA ASP A 6 -7.12 12.61 18.81
C ASP A 6 -7.97 12.68 17.54
N VAL A 7 -8.77 11.64 17.28
CA VAL A 7 -9.76 11.61 16.21
C VAL A 7 -10.84 12.68 16.43
N TYR A 8 -11.34 12.84 17.65
CA TYR A 8 -12.35 13.86 17.97
C TYR A 8 -11.84 15.30 17.88
N LYS A 9 -10.56 15.54 18.13
CA LYS A 9 -9.95 16.88 18.08
C LYS A 9 -9.70 17.40 16.65
N ARG A 10 -9.69 16.50 15.66
CA ARG A 10 -9.48 16.83 14.25
C ARG A 10 -10.77 16.91 13.44
N GLN A 11 -11.92 16.91 14.11
CA GLN A 11 -13.22 16.97 13.46
C GLN A 11 -13.79 18.37 13.53
N ASP A 12 -14.06 18.93 12.37
CA ASP A 12 -14.87 20.13 12.26
C ASP A 12 -16.33 19.70 12.40
N SER A 13 -16.94 19.99 13.55
CA SER A 13 -18.29 19.52 13.91
C SER A 13 -19.37 19.96 12.95
N ASP A 14 -19.11 21.02 12.17
CA ASP A 14 -20.06 21.61 11.23
C ASP A 14 -20.05 20.94 9.84
N THR A 15 -19.15 19.98 9.62
CA THR A 15 -18.98 19.35 8.29
C THR A 15 -19.75 18.06 8.11
N VAL A 16 -20.35 17.50 9.17
CA VAL A 16 -21.05 16.19 9.14
C VAL A 16 -22.38 16.27 9.88
N ASN A 17 -23.29 15.37 9.49
CA ASN A 17 -24.53 15.15 10.20
C ASN A 17 -24.28 14.24 11.41
N TYR A 18 -25.01 14.51 12.48
CA TYR A 18 -24.99 13.72 13.70
C TYR A 18 -26.24 12.86 13.79
N VAL A 19 -26.10 11.66 14.27
CA VAL A 19 -27.17 10.70 14.54
C VAL A 19 -27.10 10.23 15.99
N SER A 20 -28.23 9.78 16.55
CA SER A 20 -28.23 9.16 17.88
C SER A 20 -27.44 7.87 17.87
N ASN A 21 -26.67 7.63 18.93
CA ASN A 21 -26.00 6.36 19.16
C ASN A 21 -27.02 5.25 19.47
N TYR A 22 -26.57 4.00 19.63
CA TYR A 22 -27.43 2.82 19.80
C TYR A 22 -28.42 2.94 20.98
N ASP A 23 -28.05 3.58 22.06
CA ASP A 23 -28.87 3.76 23.26
C ASP A 23 -29.57 5.14 23.35
N GLU A 24 -29.47 5.94 22.30
CA GLU A 24 -30.04 7.29 22.17
C GLU A 24 -29.58 8.28 23.24
N THR A 25 -28.49 7.99 23.96
CA THR A 25 -27.97 8.83 25.03
C THR A 25 -27.06 9.95 24.55
N GLN A 26 -26.44 9.78 23.38
CA GLN A 26 -25.47 10.73 22.80
C GLN A 26 -25.64 10.82 21.29
N LEU A 27 -25.12 11.91 20.73
CA LEU A 27 -25.02 12.08 19.29
C LEU A 27 -23.60 11.69 18.83
N GLU A 28 -23.55 10.94 17.75
CA GLU A 28 -22.30 10.57 17.07
C GLU A 28 -22.32 11.00 15.61
N PRO A 29 -21.17 11.33 15.00
CA PRO A 29 -21.13 11.71 13.62
C PRO A 29 -21.50 10.51 12.74
N SER A 30 -22.37 10.73 11.75
CA SER A 30 -22.80 9.68 10.80
C SER A 30 -21.64 9.16 9.96
N VAL A 31 -20.63 9.99 9.72
CA VAL A 31 -19.35 9.63 9.11
C VAL A 31 -18.23 10.41 9.80
N LEU A 32 -17.04 9.81 9.88
CA LEU A 32 -15.88 10.52 10.41
C LEU A 32 -15.31 11.42 9.33
N PRO A 33 -15.32 12.76 9.51
CA PRO A 33 -14.71 13.66 8.54
C PRO A 33 -13.20 13.50 8.60
N ALA A 34 -12.55 13.57 7.45
CA ALA A 34 -11.11 13.59 7.33
C ALA A 34 -10.64 14.92 6.74
N GLU A 35 -9.57 15.48 7.27
CA GLU A 35 -8.98 16.71 6.76
C GLU A 35 -8.33 16.54 5.37
N TYR A 36 -8.09 15.30 4.97
CA TYR A 36 -7.51 14.93 3.68
C TYR A 36 -8.13 13.60 3.21
N PRO A 37 -8.02 13.21 1.93
CA PRO A 37 -8.58 11.97 1.40
C PRO A 37 -7.87 10.73 1.95
N ASN A 38 -8.14 10.40 3.20
CA ASN A 38 -7.48 9.34 3.96
C ASN A 38 -7.62 7.95 3.31
N ILE A 39 -8.77 7.70 2.67
CA ILE A 39 -9.01 6.43 1.96
C ILE A 39 -8.02 6.18 0.82
N LEU A 40 -7.54 7.22 0.16
CA LEU A 40 -6.53 7.11 -0.89
C LEU A 40 -5.11 7.09 -0.32
N VAL A 41 -4.84 7.91 0.68
CA VAL A 41 -3.49 8.00 1.28
C VAL A 41 -3.12 6.72 2.01
N ASN A 42 -3.99 6.22 2.88
CA ASN A 42 -3.71 5.01 3.67
C ASN A 42 -4.25 3.72 3.03
N GLY A 43 -5.09 3.85 2.01
CA GLY A 43 -5.81 2.71 1.47
C GLY A 43 -6.91 2.20 2.39
N ALA A 44 -7.60 1.18 1.96
CA ALA A 44 -8.63 0.50 2.75
C ALA A 44 -8.72 -0.97 2.35
N GLY A 45 -8.92 -1.84 3.33
CA GLY A 45 -9.18 -3.25 3.10
C GLY A 45 -10.41 -3.68 3.90
N GLY A 46 -11.29 -4.43 3.28
CA GLY A 46 -12.49 -4.91 3.94
C GLY A 46 -13.10 -6.10 3.22
N ILE A 47 -13.68 -7.01 4.00
CA ILE A 47 -14.38 -8.18 3.51
C ILE A 47 -15.78 -8.13 4.07
N ALA A 48 -16.77 -8.20 3.18
CA ALA A 48 -18.19 -8.31 3.52
C ALA A 48 -18.80 -9.52 2.84
N VAL A 49 -20.03 -9.87 3.19
CA VAL A 49 -20.74 -10.97 2.54
C VAL A 49 -20.99 -10.62 1.07
N GLY A 50 -20.39 -11.41 0.18
CA GLY A 50 -20.55 -11.26 -1.26
C GLY A 50 -19.71 -10.18 -1.93
N MET A 51 -18.91 -9.40 -1.15
CA MET A 51 -18.00 -8.40 -1.72
C MET A 51 -16.78 -8.17 -0.85
N ALA A 52 -15.70 -7.73 -1.50
CA ALA A 52 -14.47 -7.30 -0.82
C ALA A 52 -13.96 -6.03 -1.49
N THR A 53 -13.28 -5.20 -0.70
CA THR A 53 -12.54 -4.04 -1.21
C THR A 53 -11.09 -4.12 -0.77
N ASN A 54 -10.20 -3.66 -1.64
CA ASN A 54 -8.77 -3.54 -1.35
C ASN A 54 -8.23 -2.34 -2.11
N ILE A 55 -8.23 -1.19 -1.45
CA ILE A 55 -7.71 0.07 -2.01
C ILE A 55 -6.27 0.21 -1.54
N PRO A 56 -5.28 0.26 -2.46
CA PRO A 56 -3.89 0.45 -2.09
C PRO A 56 -3.62 1.88 -1.60
N PRO A 57 -2.58 2.09 -0.76
CA PRO A 57 -2.14 3.41 -0.37
C PRO A 57 -1.55 4.19 -1.56
N HIS A 58 -1.67 5.51 -1.52
CA HIS A 58 -1.16 6.43 -2.54
C HIS A 58 -0.29 7.51 -1.91
N ASN A 59 0.51 8.16 -2.72
CA ASN A 59 1.36 9.26 -2.27
C ASN A 59 0.51 10.46 -1.82
N PRO A 60 0.66 10.94 -0.57
CA PRO A 60 -0.15 12.04 -0.05
C PRO A 60 0.02 13.34 -0.85
N ASN A 61 1.20 13.63 -1.37
CA ASN A 61 1.42 14.83 -2.18
C ASN A 61 0.63 14.75 -3.49
N GLU A 62 0.70 13.62 -4.20
CA GLU A 62 -0.07 13.42 -5.43
C GLU A 62 -1.58 13.52 -5.19
N VAL A 63 -2.08 12.94 -4.09
CA VAL A 63 -3.51 12.99 -3.74
C VAL A 63 -3.95 14.40 -3.41
N ILE A 64 -3.17 15.16 -2.63
CA ILE A 64 -3.48 16.55 -2.29
C ILE A 64 -3.40 17.44 -3.54
N ASP A 65 -2.40 17.26 -4.39
CA ASP A 65 -2.27 18.01 -5.65
C ASP A 65 -3.47 17.75 -6.58
N ALA A 66 -3.97 16.52 -6.64
CA ALA A 66 -5.18 16.18 -7.38
C ALA A 66 -6.42 16.90 -6.80
N CYS A 67 -6.57 16.94 -5.48
CA CYS A 67 -7.64 17.67 -4.82
C CYS A 67 -7.58 19.17 -5.15
N ILE A 68 -6.40 19.78 -5.08
CA ILE A 68 -6.20 21.19 -5.42
C ILE A 68 -6.52 21.46 -6.90
N ALA A 69 -6.11 20.55 -7.79
CA ALA A 69 -6.40 20.65 -9.22
C ALA A 69 -7.91 20.62 -9.49
N LEU A 70 -8.65 19.69 -8.87
CA LEU A 70 -10.11 19.60 -8.96
C LEU A 70 -10.82 20.82 -8.38
N MET A 71 -10.32 21.36 -7.27
CA MET A 71 -10.88 22.60 -6.71
C MET A 71 -10.72 23.79 -7.66
N LYS A 72 -9.61 23.86 -8.38
CA LYS A 72 -9.35 24.93 -9.37
C LYS A 72 -10.11 24.73 -10.68
N ASN A 73 -10.29 23.49 -11.09
CA ASN A 73 -10.99 23.10 -12.31
C ASN A 73 -11.85 21.85 -12.07
N PRO A 74 -13.13 22.01 -11.68
CA PRO A 74 -14.03 20.87 -11.44
C PRO A 74 -14.30 20.00 -12.68
N GLU A 75 -14.05 20.52 -13.88
CA GLU A 75 -14.21 19.82 -15.16
C GLU A 75 -12.94 19.05 -15.60
N LEU A 76 -11.98 18.89 -14.69
CA LEU A 76 -10.75 18.15 -14.99
C LEU A 76 -11.07 16.72 -15.42
N SER A 77 -10.48 16.27 -16.52
CA SER A 77 -10.71 14.94 -17.05
C SER A 77 -10.04 13.86 -16.19
N GLU A 78 -10.55 12.63 -16.28
CA GLU A 78 -9.93 11.48 -15.58
C GLU A 78 -8.48 11.28 -16.03
N GLU A 79 -8.18 11.46 -17.32
CA GLU A 79 -6.83 11.32 -17.86
C GLU A 79 -5.86 12.34 -17.24
N GLU A 80 -6.29 13.57 -17.03
CA GLU A 80 -5.48 14.60 -16.36
C GLU A 80 -5.28 14.27 -14.89
N LEU A 81 -6.30 13.75 -14.20
CA LEU A 81 -6.16 13.27 -12.82
C LEU A 81 -5.16 12.10 -12.70
N PHE A 82 -5.17 11.16 -13.66
CA PHE A 82 -4.23 10.04 -13.68
C PHE A 82 -2.79 10.44 -14.02
N GLN A 83 -2.58 11.67 -14.50
CA GLN A 83 -1.23 12.23 -14.62
C GLN A 83 -0.72 12.80 -13.29
N ILE A 84 -1.62 13.24 -12.42
CA ILE A 84 -1.28 13.77 -11.10
C ILE A 84 -1.12 12.61 -10.12
N VAL A 85 -2.13 11.73 -10.02
CA VAL A 85 -2.04 10.51 -9.21
C VAL A 85 -1.61 9.36 -10.12
N THR A 86 -0.33 9.08 -10.12
CA THR A 86 0.29 8.17 -11.09
C THR A 86 0.03 6.69 -10.80
N GLY A 87 -0.30 6.37 -9.57
CA GLY A 87 -0.60 5.02 -9.10
C GLY A 87 -0.39 4.85 -7.61
N PRO A 88 -0.54 3.63 -7.09
CA PRO A 88 -0.24 3.30 -5.71
C PRO A 88 1.20 3.63 -5.34
N ASP A 89 1.39 4.06 -4.08
CA ASP A 89 2.69 4.28 -3.46
C ASP A 89 2.75 3.47 -2.16
N PHE A 90 3.44 2.35 -2.20
CA PHE A 90 3.48 1.41 -1.08
C PHE A 90 4.59 1.78 -0.09
N PRO A 91 4.32 1.76 1.23
CA PRO A 91 5.31 2.10 2.25
C PRO A 91 6.49 1.12 2.29
N THR A 92 6.33 -0.07 1.73
CA THR A 92 7.37 -1.11 1.64
C THR A 92 8.21 -1.01 0.38
N GLY A 93 7.94 -0.03 -0.50
CA GLY A 93 8.64 0.12 -1.78
C GLY A 93 8.27 -0.99 -2.78
N ALA A 94 9.27 -1.60 -3.38
CA ALA A 94 9.16 -2.56 -4.47
C ALA A 94 8.83 -1.92 -5.83
N LEU A 95 8.71 -2.74 -6.86
CA LEU A 95 8.50 -2.31 -8.23
C LEU A 95 7.13 -2.74 -8.73
N ILE A 96 6.36 -1.81 -9.29
CA ILE A 96 5.11 -2.12 -9.99
C ILE A 96 5.44 -2.42 -11.44
N MET A 97 4.94 -3.57 -11.92
CA MET A 97 5.23 -4.07 -13.26
C MET A 97 4.12 -3.68 -14.23
N GLY A 98 4.36 -2.59 -14.97
CA GLY A 98 3.43 -2.07 -15.96
C GLY A 98 2.30 -1.22 -15.36
N ARG A 99 1.60 -0.49 -16.22
CA ARG A 99 0.56 0.48 -15.82
C ARG A 99 -0.88 0.00 -16.07
N LYS A 100 -1.05 -1.11 -16.79
CA LYS A 100 -2.37 -1.58 -17.20
C LYS A 100 -3.29 -1.82 -16.01
N GLY A 101 -2.81 -2.54 -14.99
CA GLY A 101 -3.59 -2.82 -13.77
C GLY A 101 -3.99 -1.56 -13.00
N ILE A 102 -3.13 -0.54 -12.96
CA ILE A 102 -3.44 0.76 -12.35
C ILE A 102 -4.53 1.47 -13.14
N THR A 103 -4.38 1.55 -14.46
CA THR A 103 -5.36 2.20 -15.34
C THR A 103 -6.72 1.52 -15.27
N ASP A 104 -6.74 0.18 -15.29
CA ASP A 104 -7.97 -0.60 -15.17
C ASP A 104 -8.63 -0.35 -13.79
N ALA A 105 -7.84 -0.34 -12.71
CA ALA A 105 -8.34 -0.07 -11.37
C ALA A 105 -8.96 1.33 -11.25
N PHE A 106 -8.32 2.36 -11.79
CA PHE A 106 -8.80 3.74 -11.75
C PHE A 106 -10.06 3.94 -12.59
N LYS A 107 -10.15 3.31 -13.78
CA LYS A 107 -11.31 3.46 -14.67
C LYS A 107 -12.51 2.61 -14.28
N THR A 108 -12.28 1.42 -13.78
CA THR A 108 -13.36 0.44 -13.55
C THR A 108 -13.57 0.07 -12.09
N GLY A 109 -12.70 0.53 -11.20
CA GLY A 109 -12.66 0.08 -9.81
C GLY A 109 -12.08 -1.33 -9.63
N ARG A 110 -11.57 -1.96 -10.69
CA ARG A 110 -10.98 -3.31 -10.66
C ARG A 110 -9.72 -3.36 -11.49
N GLY A 111 -8.61 -3.79 -10.87
CA GLY A 111 -7.35 -3.95 -11.56
C GLY A 111 -6.43 -4.92 -10.82
N SER A 112 -5.54 -5.56 -11.55
CA SER A 112 -4.51 -6.42 -11.00
C SER A 112 -3.15 -5.74 -11.12
N ILE A 113 -2.55 -5.40 -9.98
CA ILE A 113 -1.25 -4.75 -9.91
C ILE A 113 -0.22 -5.81 -9.57
N ILE A 114 0.71 -6.02 -10.50
CA ILE A 114 1.81 -6.97 -10.31
C ILE A 114 2.98 -6.23 -9.71
N MET A 115 3.49 -6.75 -8.59
CA MET A 115 4.63 -6.19 -7.89
C MET A 115 5.80 -7.17 -7.89
N ARG A 116 7.01 -6.63 -7.94
CA ARG A 116 8.26 -7.38 -7.79
C ARG A 116 9.12 -6.77 -6.70
N ALA A 117 9.84 -7.63 -5.99
CA ALA A 117 10.88 -7.22 -5.07
C ALA A 117 11.95 -6.37 -5.79
N LYS A 118 12.54 -5.43 -5.07
CA LYS A 118 13.74 -4.74 -5.54
C LYS A 118 14.94 -5.56 -5.10
N ALA A 119 15.67 -6.07 -6.05
CA ALA A 119 16.81 -6.94 -5.82
C ALA A 119 18.00 -6.53 -6.71
N SER A 120 19.20 -6.77 -6.21
CA SER A 120 20.45 -6.57 -6.91
C SER A 120 21.34 -7.80 -6.75
N VAL A 121 22.19 -8.06 -7.75
CA VAL A 121 23.19 -9.12 -7.67
C VAL A 121 24.52 -8.47 -7.33
N ILE A 122 25.20 -9.01 -6.32
CA ILE A 122 26.55 -8.62 -5.93
C ILE A 122 27.50 -9.79 -6.02
N THR A 123 28.71 -9.54 -6.45
CA THR A 123 29.79 -10.53 -6.41
C THR A 123 30.64 -10.28 -5.18
N TYR A 124 30.96 -11.32 -4.42
CA TYR A 124 31.83 -11.24 -3.26
C TYR A 124 32.83 -12.41 -3.18
N GLY A 125 33.99 -12.10 -2.69
CA GLY A 125 35.04 -13.10 -2.50
C GLY A 125 35.48 -13.77 -3.82
N ASN A 126 35.73 -15.06 -3.79
CA ASN A 126 36.23 -15.83 -4.92
C ASN A 126 35.05 -16.25 -5.84
N ASP A 127 34.59 -15.35 -6.71
CA ASP A 127 33.57 -15.57 -7.73
C ASP A 127 32.21 -16.10 -7.17
N ARG A 128 31.87 -15.75 -5.94
CA ARG A 128 30.55 -16.03 -5.39
C ARG A 128 29.62 -14.85 -5.66
N GLU A 129 28.40 -15.18 -6.02
CA GLU A 129 27.34 -14.20 -6.20
C GLU A 129 26.30 -14.30 -5.09
N ALA A 130 25.70 -13.16 -4.77
CA ALA A 130 24.54 -13.11 -3.89
C ALA A 130 23.47 -12.18 -4.46
N ILE A 131 22.23 -12.55 -4.26
CA ILE A 131 21.08 -11.71 -4.55
C ILE A 131 20.72 -10.97 -3.26
N ILE A 132 20.81 -9.65 -3.28
CA ILE A 132 20.39 -8.79 -2.18
C ILE A 132 19.00 -8.28 -2.49
N VAL A 133 18.04 -8.54 -1.58
CA VAL A 133 16.67 -8.05 -1.69
C VAL A 133 16.47 -6.98 -0.62
N ASP A 134 16.26 -5.74 -1.07
CA ASP A 134 16.11 -4.57 -0.19
C ASP A 134 14.64 -4.21 0.04
N GLU A 135 13.75 -4.55 -0.90
CA GLU A 135 12.33 -4.27 -0.81
C GLU A 135 11.52 -5.48 -1.29
N ILE A 136 10.47 -5.83 -0.57
CA ILE A 136 9.50 -6.87 -0.96
C ILE A 136 8.12 -6.25 -1.20
N PRO A 137 7.25 -6.89 -1.99
CA PRO A 137 5.91 -6.39 -2.25
C PRO A 137 5.11 -6.15 -0.97
N TYR A 138 4.26 -5.15 -1.03
CA TYR A 138 3.36 -4.77 0.06
C TYR A 138 2.49 -5.96 0.51
N GLN A 139 2.33 -6.13 1.82
CA GLN A 139 1.59 -7.22 2.47
C GLN A 139 2.19 -8.63 2.28
N VAL A 140 3.38 -8.76 1.73
CA VAL A 140 4.11 -10.01 1.71
C VAL A 140 4.80 -10.22 3.06
N ASN A 141 4.53 -11.37 3.69
CA ASN A 141 5.22 -11.76 4.92
C ASN A 141 6.62 -12.27 4.60
N LYS A 142 7.64 -11.57 5.11
CA LYS A 142 9.05 -11.90 4.87
C LYS A 142 9.41 -13.32 5.34
N ALA A 143 8.97 -13.71 6.53
CA ALA A 143 9.30 -15.01 7.09
C ALA A 143 8.73 -16.16 6.24
N LEU A 144 7.46 -16.05 5.85
CA LEU A 144 6.83 -17.04 4.96
C LEU A 144 7.47 -17.07 3.57
N LEU A 145 7.91 -15.93 3.06
CA LEU A 145 8.63 -15.87 1.78
C LEU A 145 9.94 -16.65 1.86
N LEU A 146 10.74 -16.43 2.91
CA LEU A 146 12.01 -17.12 3.11
C LEU A 146 11.80 -18.63 3.31
N GLU A 147 10.80 -19.02 4.10
CA GLU A 147 10.42 -20.42 4.29
C GLU A 147 10.06 -21.08 2.96
N ARG A 148 9.24 -20.40 2.14
CA ARG A 148 8.84 -20.92 0.83
C ARG A 148 10.01 -21.08 -0.13
N ILE A 149 10.93 -20.13 -0.16
CA ILE A 149 12.16 -20.28 -0.96
C ILE A 149 12.98 -21.47 -0.46
N GLY A 150 13.14 -21.63 0.85
CA GLY A 150 13.85 -22.76 1.45
C GLY A 150 13.22 -24.13 1.12
N GLU A 151 11.89 -24.20 1.08
CA GLU A 151 11.18 -25.41 0.61
C GLU A 151 11.49 -25.73 -0.85
N LEU A 152 11.38 -24.72 -1.74
CA LEU A 152 11.64 -24.90 -3.17
C LEU A 152 13.08 -25.33 -3.46
N VAL A 153 14.03 -24.88 -2.65
CA VAL A 153 15.44 -25.33 -2.74
C VAL A 153 15.58 -26.78 -2.27
N ARG A 154 14.95 -27.14 -1.15
CA ARG A 154 14.96 -28.55 -0.64
C ARG A 154 14.33 -29.53 -1.64
N ASP A 155 13.23 -29.09 -2.27
CA ASP A 155 12.51 -29.89 -3.28
C ASP A 155 13.19 -29.89 -4.66
N LYS A 156 14.36 -29.22 -4.77
CA LYS A 156 15.12 -29.07 -6.02
C LYS A 156 14.33 -28.43 -7.17
N THR A 157 13.29 -27.66 -6.83
CA THR A 157 12.55 -26.85 -7.82
C THR A 157 13.36 -25.62 -8.22
N ILE A 158 14.15 -25.08 -7.30
CA ILE A 158 15.14 -24.02 -7.53
C ILE A 158 16.50 -24.59 -7.17
N GLU A 159 17.46 -24.41 -8.06
CA GLU A 159 18.84 -24.85 -7.88
C GLU A 159 19.79 -23.63 -7.83
N GLY A 160 21.00 -23.86 -7.30
CA GLY A 160 22.06 -22.83 -7.26
C GLY A 160 22.04 -21.95 -6.01
N ILE A 161 21.07 -22.12 -5.10
CA ILE A 161 21.02 -21.42 -3.81
C ILE A 161 21.70 -22.26 -2.75
N SER A 162 22.75 -21.71 -2.12
CA SER A 162 23.51 -22.37 -1.05
C SER A 162 23.08 -21.96 0.36
N ASP A 163 22.61 -20.73 0.50
CA ASP A 163 22.19 -20.18 1.79
C ASP A 163 21.15 -19.07 1.61
N ILE A 164 20.31 -18.85 2.62
CA ILE A 164 19.33 -17.77 2.65
C ILE A 164 19.37 -17.15 4.04
N ARG A 165 19.66 -15.85 4.11
CA ARG A 165 19.79 -15.12 5.38
C ARG A 165 18.93 -13.88 5.41
N ASP A 166 18.31 -13.63 6.55
CA ASP A 166 17.68 -12.36 6.87
C ASP A 166 18.68 -11.50 7.66
N GLU A 167 19.22 -10.51 6.98
CA GLU A 167 20.15 -9.53 7.55
C GLU A 167 19.46 -8.17 7.81
N SER A 168 18.11 -8.16 7.88
CA SER A 168 17.35 -6.95 8.15
C SER A 168 17.65 -6.41 9.54
N ASP A 169 17.79 -5.10 9.63
CA ASP A 169 18.06 -4.39 10.87
C ASP A 169 17.24 -3.08 10.96
N ARG A 170 17.57 -2.21 11.92
CA ARG A 170 16.95 -0.90 12.10
C ARG A 170 17.15 0.06 10.90
N ASN A 171 18.11 -0.21 10.02
CA ASN A 171 18.39 0.62 8.84
C ASN A 171 17.53 0.21 7.64
N GLY A 172 16.91 -0.96 7.70
CA GLY A 172 16.01 -1.44 6.67
C GLY A 172 15.99 -2.96 6.48
N MET A 173 15.19 -3.37 5.51
CA MET A 173 15.10 -4.76 5.10
C MET A 173 16.32 -5.13 4.26
N ARG A 174 16.85 -6.31 4.52
CA ARG A 174 17.94 -6.92 3.76
C ARG A 174 17.85 -8.44 3.82
N ILE A 175 17.52 -9.05 2.70
CA ILE A 175 17.56 -10.51 2.52
C ILE A 175 18.74 -10.83 1.60
N VAL A 176 19.51 -11.84 1.94
CA VAL A 176 20.67 -12.30 1.17
C VAL A 176 20.44 -13.77 0.77
N ILE A 177 20.48 -13.99 -0.53
CA ILE A 177 20.29 -15.33 -1.13
C ILE A 177 21.51 -15.69 -1.95
#